data_0ef3dfee83e04e25161fd2d5093cc99d
#
_entry.id   0ef3dfee83e04e25161fd2d5093cc99d
#
_cell.length_a   1.000
_cell.length_b   1.000
_cell.length_c   1.000
_cell.angle_alpha   90.00
_cell.angle_beta   90.00
_cell.angle_gamma   90.00
#
_symmetry.space_group_name_H-M   'P 1'
#
loop_
_entity.id
_entity.type
_entity.pdbx_description
1 polymer ?
#
loop_
_entity_poly.entity_id
_entity_poly.type
_entity_poly.pdbx_seq_one_letter_code
_entity_poly.pdbx_strand_id
1 'polypeptide(L)'
;MVFQLTQKLVFPDPHYGEPDGLLAVGGDLSVDRLLLAYSNGIFPWYAFREKQIQWWCPLKRFVNFPNEIHISHSKRTIMNKEQYGVSFNQAFHEVIQTCGNLRMEETGAWLGKDIMKAYIRLHEQGFATSVEVWEESCLVGGLYGVTLGKCFFGESMFSLVPNASKLALIYLAQTFQELGGTLIDCQFETPHLKSMGGRYIDYEEYMRYVQEPLESL
;
A
#
# COMPACT_ATOMS: atom_id res chain seq x y z
N MET A 1 16.78 6.50 -17.43
CA MET A 1 16.06 7.47 -18.33
C MET A 1 14.62 7.59 -17.84
N VAL A 2 14.15 8.79 -17.53
CA VAL A 2 12.77 9.03 -17.07
C VAL A 2 11.86 9.26 -18.29
N PHE A 3 10.79 8.49 -18.41
CA PHE A 3 9.86 8.57 -19.54
C PHE A 3 8.75 9.58 -19.26
N GLN A 4 8.30 10.28 -20.31
CA GLN A 4 7.14 11.17 -20.23
C GLN A 4 5.89 10.43 -20.69
N LEU A 5 4.95 10.20 -19.77
CA LEU A 5 3.66 9.57 -20.12
C LEU A 5 2.73 10.57 -20.80
N THR A 6 1.95 10.04 -21.74
CA THR A 6 0.89 10.75 -22.45
C THR A 6 -0.48 10.23 -21.99
N GLN A 7 -1.53 10.57 -22.73
CA GLN A 7 -2.87 10.01 -22.51
C GLN A 7 -3.00 8.53 -22.88
N LYS A 8 -2.05 7.97 -23.65
CA LYS A 8 -2.06 6.54 -23.97
C LYS A 8 -1.88 5.70 -22.69
N LEU A 9 -2.69 4.67 -22.57
CA LEU A 9 -2.67 3.75 -21.43
C LEU A 9 -1.56 2.70 -21.62
N VAL A 10 -0.31 3.13 -21.42
CA VAL A 10 0.89 2.29 -21.52
C VAL A 10 1.93 2.75 -20.51
N PHE A 11 2.77 1.83 -20.06
CA PHE A 11 3.98 2.09 -19.30
C PHE A 11 5.21 1.55 -20.04
N PRO A 12 6.39 2.17 -19.87
CA PRO A 12 7.65 1.58 -20.31
C PRO A 12 7.98 0.35 -19.45
N ASP A 13 8.86 -0.50 -19.97
CA ASP A 13 9.39 -1.62 -19.21
C ASP A 13 10.16 -1.09 -17.98
N PRO A 14 9.86 -1.59 -16.77
CA PRO A 14 10.52 -1.16 -15.53
C PRO A 14 12.04 -1.26 -15.55
N HIS A 15 12.63 -2.16 -16.32
CA HIS A 15 14.08 -2.29 -16.45
C HIS A 15 14.77 -1.06 -17.08
N TYR A 16 14.02 -0.18 -17.73
CA TYR A 16 14.54 1.07 -18.28
C TYR A 16 14.47 2.26 -17.31
N GLY A 17 13.95 2.03 -16.09
CA GLY A 17 13.89 3.06 -15.03
C GLY A 17 15.27 3.48 -14.53
N GLU A 18 15.28 4.53 -13.70
CA GLU A 18 16.49 4.96 -13.00
C GLU A 18 16.89 3.93 -11.92
N PRO A 19 18.15 3.94 -11.46
CA PRO A 19 18.62 2.98 -10.46
C PRO A 19 17.85 2.99 -9.14
N ASP A 20 17.22 4.11 -8.79
CA ASP A 20 16.38 4.27 -7.60
C ASP A 20 14.94 3.80 -7.81
N GLY A 21 14.56 3.50 -9.07
CA GLY A 21 13.26 3.01 -9.46
C GLY A 21 12.33 4.05 -10.09
N LEU A 22 12.75 5.32 -10.25
CA LEU A 22 11.94 6.29 -10.98
C LEU A 22 11.86 5.90 -12.45
N LEU A 23 10.65 5.61 -12.93
CA LEU A 23 10.41 5.09 -14.27
C LEU A 23 9.86 6.16 -15.21
N ALA A 24 8.83 6.86 -14.78
CA ALA A 24 8.13 7.82 -15.65
C ALA A 24 7.52 8.97 -14.86
N VAL A 25 7.14 10.04 -15.59
CA VAL A 25 6.42 11.19 -15.05
C VAL A 25 5.21 11.53 -15.92
N GLY A 26 4.22 12.21 -15.35
CA GLY A 26 3.01 12.65 -16.07
C GLY A 26 1.95 11.58 -16.17
N GLY A 27 1.14 11.59 -17.23
CA GLY A 27 -0.05 10.78 -17.35
C GLY A 27 -1.20 11.30 -16.47
N ASP A 28 -2.05 10.40 -16.00
CA ASP A 28 -3.23 10.70 -15.19
C ASP A 28 -3.38 9.67 -14.05
N LEU A 29 -4.36 9.86 -13.16
CA LEU A 29 -4.71 8.95 -12.07
C LEU A 29 -6.08 8.29 -12.32
N SER A 30 -6.37 7.93 -13.57
CA SER A 30 -7.54 7.12 -13.89
C SER A 30 -7.43 5.74 -13.27
N VAL A 31 -8.56 5.13 -12.96
CA VAL A 31 -8.61 3.77 -12.40
C VAL A 31 -7.88 2.80 -13.32
N ASP A 32 -8.12 2.86 -14.63
CA ASP A 32 -7.48 1.97 -15.62
C ASP A 32 -5.95 2.11 -15.60
N ARG A 33 -5.42 3.34 -15.51
CA ARG A 33 -3.97 3.57 -15.44
C ARG A 33 -3.39 3.07 -14.12
N LEU A 34 -4.07 3.28 -13.00
CA LEU A 34 -3.62 2.77 -11.70
C LEU A 34 -3.60 1.24 -11.68
N LEU A 35 -4.64 0.59 -12.16
CA LEU A 35 -4.69 -0.88 -12.26
C LEU A 35 -3.61 -1.43 -13.19
N LEU A 36 -3.40 -0.78 -14.35
CA LEU A 36 -2.30 -1.14 -15.25
C LEU A 36 -0.94 -0.95 -14.58
N ALA A 37 -0.75 0.12 -13.81
CA ALA A 37 0.49 0.36 -13.07
C ALA A 37 0.75 -0.77 -12.07
N TYR A 38 -0.19 -1.05 -11.18
CA TYR A 38 -0.06 -2.10 -10.16
C TYR A 38 0.15 -3.48 -10.77
N SER A 39 -0.53 -3.82 -11.87
CA SER A 39 -0.34 -5.10 -12.56
C SER A 39 1.07 -5.27 -13.16
N ASN A 40 1.84 -4.19 -13.27
CA ASN A 40 3.23 -4.18 -13.70
C ASN A 40 4.22 -3.82 -12.55
N GLY A 41 3.75 -3.83 -11.31
CA GLY A 41 4.57 -3.48 -10.15
C GLY A 41 4.94 -2.00 -10.06
N ILE A 42 4.25 -1.15 -10.80
CA ILE A 42 4.48 0.30 -10.84
C ILE A 42 3.49 0.97 -9.89
N PHE A 43 3.93 1.98 -9.15
CA PHE A 43 3.08 2.76 -8.25
C PHE A 43 3.31 4.26 -8.41
N PRO A 44 2.27 5.08 -8.17
CA PRO A 44 2.39 6.52 -8.25
C PRO A 44 3.01 7.10 -6.97
N TRP A 45 3.81 8.15 -7.14
CA TRP A 45 4.30 8.97 -6.04
C TRP A 45 4.22 10.45 -6.42
N TYR A 46 3.97 11.30 -5.45
CA TYR A 46 4.06 12.75 -5.61
C TYR A 46 5.26 13.28 -4.84
N ALA A 47 6.22 13.86 -5.53
CA ALA A 47 7.26 14.64 -4.86
C ALA A 47 6.68 16.00 -4.46
N PHE A 48 6.97 16.43 -3.24
CA PHE A 48 6.45 17.64 -2.59
C PHE A 48 6.57 18.95 -3.42
N ARG A 49 7.49 19.02 -4.37
CA ARG A 49 7.75 20.21 -5.18
C ARG A 49 7.43 20.07 -6.66
N GLU A 50 7.06 18.88 -7.11
CA GLU A 50 6.80 18.61 -8.50
C GLU A 50 5.29 18.44 -8.72
N LYS A 51 4.75 19.24 -9.66
CA LYS A 51 3.32 19.18 -10.01
C LYS A 51 2.96 17.97 -10.88
N GLN A 52 3.92 17.09 -11.17
CA GLN A 52 3.72 15.93 -12.03
C GLN A 52 3.67 14.64 -11.20
N ILE A 53 2.80 13.73 -11.60
CA ILE A 53 2.77 12.37 -11.08
C ILE A 53 4.09 11.69 -11.45
N GLN A 54 4.73 11.09 -10.47
CA GLN A 54 5.89 10.22 -10.67
C GLN A 54 5.45 8.77 -10.57
N TRP A 55 6.00 7.92 -11.44
CA TRP A 55 5.72 6.48 -11.47
C TRP A 55 7.01 5.74 -11.17
N TRP A 56 6.96 4.89 -10.15
CA TRP A 56 8.10 4.20 -9.60
C TRP A 56 7.96 2.69 -9.71
N CYS A 57 9.07 2.03 -10.02
CA CYS A 57 9.19 0.58 -9.98
C CYS A 57 10.62 0.18 -9.62
N PRO A 58 10.99 0.18 -8.32
CA PRO A 58 12.28 -0.37 -7.89
C PRO A 58 12.39 -1.85 -8.26
N LEU A 59 13.51 -2.26 -8.87
CA LEU A 59 13.74 -3.66 -9.25
C LEU A 59 14.07 -4.57 -8.06
N LYS A 60 14.32 -3.98 -6.88
CA LYS A 60 14.32 -4.68 -5.60
C LYS A 60 13.13 -4.19 -4.79
N ARG A 61 12.17 -5.10 -4.58
CA ARG A 61 10.92 -4.75 -3.92
C ARG A 61 10.93 -5.22 -2.47
N PHE A 62 10.58 -4.32 -1.55
CA PHE A 62 10.40 -4.68 -0.15
C PHE A 62 8.98 -5.17 0.09
N VAL A 63 8.85 -6.39 0.61
CA VAL A 63 7.57 -7.07 0.77
C VAL A 63 7.44 -7.73 2.13
N ASN A 64 6.20 -7.94 2.57
CA ASN A 64 5.87 -8.87 3.64
C ASN A 64 5.06 -10.03 3.05
N PHE A 65 5.27 -11.23 3.59
CA PHE A 65 4.45 -12.39 3.27
C PHE A 65 3.42 -12.56 4.39
N PRO A 66 2.12 -12.67 4.07
CA PRO A 66 1.07 -12.76 5.08
C PRO A 66 1.29 -13.86 6.11
N ASN A 67 1.77 -15.03 5.67
CA ASN A 67 2.07 -16.20 6.52
C ASN A 67 3.38 -16.06 7.34
N GLU A 68 4.19 -15.04 7.09
CA GLU A 68 5.49 -14.81 7.75
C GLU A 68 5.49 -13.55 8.64
N ILE A 69 4.36 -12.90 8.81
CA ILE A 69 4.27 -11.70 9.66
C ILE A 69 4.73 -12.01 11.09
N HIS A 70 5.76 -11.30 11.52
CA HIS A 70 6.31 -11.47 12.86
C HIS A 70 5.44 -10.81 13.93
N ILE A 71 4.80 -11.62 14.76
CA ILE A 71 3.98 -11.16 15.89
C ILE A 71 4.76 -11.39 17.18
N SER A 72 5.36 -10.33 17.74
CA SER A 72 6.07 -10.41 19.03
C SER A 72 5.10 -10.73 20.18
N HIS A 73 5.64 -11.20 21.31
CA HIS A 73 4.82 -11.52 22.49
C HIS A 73 4.01 -10.30 22.99
N SER A 74 4.59 -9.11 23.00
CA SER A 74 3.88 -7.88 23.39
C SER A 74 2.71 -7.55 22.47
N LYS A 75 2.85 -7.80 21.14
CA LYS A 75 1.75 -7.60 20.17
C LYS A 75 0.62 -8.60 20.39
N ARG A 76 0.93 -9.88 20.67
CA ARG A 76 -0.09 -10.88 21.03
C ARG A 76 -0.86 -10.47 22.28
N THR A 77 -0.18 -9.90 23.27
CA THR A 77 -0.82 -9.39 24.50
C THR A 77 -1.80 -8.25 24.18
N ILE A 78 -1.46 -7.34 23.26
CA ILE A 78 -2.35 -6.24 22.83
C ILE A 78 -3.56 -6.81 22.07
N MET A 79 -3.36 -7.75 21.15
CA MET A 79 -4.45 -8.42 20.42
C MET A 79 -5.42 -9.14 21.34
N ASN A 80 -4.92 -9.75 22.43
CA ASN A 80 -5.73 -10.50 23.39
C ASN A 80 -6.47 -9.61 24.43
N LYS A 81 -6.11 -8.33 24.47
CA LYS A 81 -6.77 -7.37 25.35
C LYS A 81 -7.93 -6.73 24.64
N GLU A 82 -9.02 -7.11 24.44
CA GLU A 82 -10.23 -6.50 23.82
C GLU A 82 -10.30 -4.95 23.84
N GLN A 83 -9.12 -4.30 23.93
CA GLN A 83 -8.96 -2.86 23.99
C GLN A 83 -9.22 -2.20 22.63
N TYR A 84 -8.88 -2.92 21.55
CA TYR A 84 -9.00 -2.40 20.19
C TYR A 84 -9.94 -3.24 19.34
N GLY A 85 -10.92 -2.57 18.72
CA GLY A 85 -11.70 -3.13 17.63
C GLY A 85 -10.95 -3.00 16.30
N VAL A 86 -11.15 -3.93 15.38
CA VAL A 86 -10.63 -3.86 14.01
C VAL A 86 -11.76 -4.04 13.03
N SER A 87 -11.79 -3.20 12.01
CA SER A 87 -12.75 -3.30 10.90
C SER A 87 -12.04 -3.19 9.55
N PHE A 88 -12.77 -3.52 8.51
CA PHE A 88 -12.34 -3.38 7.12
C PHE A 88 -13.36 -2.54 6.35
N ASN A 89 -12.87 -1.57 5.59
CA ASN A 89 -13.68 -0.76 4.67
C ASN A 89 -14.84 0.03 5.31
N GLN A 90 -14.81 0.26 6.63
CA GLN A 90 -15.86 1.02 7.30
C GLN A 90 -15.60 2.53 7.30
N ALA A 91 -14.33 2.94 7.26
CA ALA A 91 -13.93 4.33 7.32
C ALA A 91 -12.79 4.68 6.34
N PHE A 92 -12.83 4.17 5.11
CA PHE A 92 -11.78 4.36 4.11
C PHE A 92 -11.42 5.84 3.92
N HIS A 93 -12.42 6.73 3.82
CA HIS A 93 -12.22 8.16 3.64
C HIS A 93 -11.48 8.79 4.83
N GLU A 94 -11.80 8.37 6.05
CA GLU A 94 -11.16 8.87 7.26
C GLU A 94 -9.71 8.36 7.37
N VAL A 95 -9.48 7.09 7.02
CA VAL A 95 -8.14 6.49 6.99
C VAL A 95 -7.23 7.22 6.01
N ILE A 96 -7.66 7.39 4.75
CA ILE A 96 -6.82 8.06 3.74
C ILE A 96 -6.58 9.53 4.07
N GLN A 97 -7.56 10.22 4.63
CA GLN A 97 -7.44 11.61 5.06
C GLN A 97 -6.46 11.75 6.23
N THR A 98 -6.56 10.87 7.23
CA THR A 98 -5.66 10.87 8.39
C THR A 98 -4.22 10.56 7.96
N CYS A 99 -4.01 9.57 7.10
CA CYS A 99 -2.70 9.30 6.51
C CYS A 99 -2.12 10.53 5.79
N GLY A 100 -2.94 11.23 5.02
CA GLY A 100 -2.53 12.43 4.28
C GLY A 100 -2.13 13.58 5.20
N ASN A 101 -2.92 13.84 6.24
CA ASN A 101 -2.68 14.93 7.20
C ASN A 101 -1.39 14.70 8.00
N LEU A 102 -1.18 13.49 8.54
CA LEU A 102 0.01 13.16 9.31
C LEU A 102 1.28 13.21 8.46
N ARG A 103 1.24 12.75 7.21
CA ARG A 103 2.36 12.87 6.29
C ARG A 103 2.72 14.33 5.99
N MET A 104 1.73 15.18 5.86
CA MET A 104 1.95 16.62 5.65
C MET A 104 2.63 17.26 6.86
N GLU A 105 2.26 16.88 8.08
CA GLU A 105 2.87 17.37 9.32
C GLU A 105 4.33 16.89 9.48
N GLU A 106 4.61 15.62 9.15
CA GLU A 106 5.94 15.01 9.36
C GLU A 106 6.95 15.42 8.28
N THR A 107 6.55 15.45 7.03
CA THR A 107 7.48 15.60 5.89
C THR A 107 7.20 16.82 5.02
N GLY A 108 6.11 17.53 5.28
CA GLY A 108 5.59 18.56 4.39
C GLY A 108 5.09 18.00 3.04
N ALA A 109 5.12 16.68 2.86
CA ALA A 109 4.67 16.02 1.64
C ALA A 109 3.17 15.74 1.75
N TRP A 110 2.40 16.44 0.94
CA TRP A 110 0.96 16.26 0.90
C TRP A 110 0.58 15.15 -0.07
N LEU A 111 -0.26 14.21 0.37
CA LEU A 111 -1.03 13.40 -0.58
C LEU A 111 -1.93 14.37 -1.35
N GLY A 112 -1.59 14.70 -2.58
CA GLY A 112 -2.38 15.64 -3.39
C GLY A 112 -3.85 15.24 -3.38
N LYS A 113 -4.76 16.23 -3.32
CA LYS A 113 -6.23 15.96 -3.37
C LYS A 113 -6.61 15.02 -4.51
N ASP A 114 -5.85 15.04 -5.59
CA ASP A 114 -6.10 14.21 -6.76
C ASP A 114 -5.73 12.74 -6.54
N ILE A 115 -4.66 12.45 -5.79
CA ILE A 115 -4.34 11.08 -5.37
C ILE A 115 -5.42 10.55 -4.42
N MET A 116 -5.80 11.31 -3.40
CA MET A 116 -6.86 10.89 -2.48
C MET A 116 -8.16 10.55 -3.23
N LYS A 117 -8.59 11.42 -4.17
CA LYS A 117 -9.75 11.16 -5.01
C LYS A 117 -9.60 9.92 -5.89
N ALA A 118 -8.39 9.65 -6.38
CA ALA A 118 -8.12 8.48 -7.20
C ALA A 118 -8.26 7.18 -6.40
N TYR A 119 -7.70 7.13 -5.18
CA TYR A 119 -7.84 5.95 -4.31
C TYR A 119 -9.25 5.79 -3.75
N ILE A 120 -9.98 6.86 -3.51
CA ILE A 120 -11.41 6.79 -3.17
C ILE A 120 -12.19 6.14 -4.32
N ARG A 121 -11.93 6.53 -5.59
CA ARG A 121 -12.55 5.86 -6.75
C ARG A 121 -12.17 4.39 -6.87
N LEU A 122 -10.90 4.02 -6.59
CA LEU A 122 -10.48 2.61 -6.54
C LEU A 122 -11.26 1.86 -5.46
N HIS A 123 -11.47 2.48 -4.29
CA HIS A 123 -12.24 1.88 -3.20
C HIS A 123 -13.72 1.70 -3.59
N GLU A 124 -14.34 2.71 -4.17
CA GLU A 124 -15.75 2.64 -4.66
C GLU A 124 -15.95 1.54 -5.71
N GLN A 125 -14.90 1.19 -6.46
CA GLN A 125 -14.90 0.11 -7.44
C GLN A 125 -14.41 -1.24 -6.88
N GLY A 126 -14.11 -1.32 -5.57
CA GLY A 126 -13.70 -2.55 -4.91
C GLY A 126 -12.23 -2.93 -5.06
N PHE A 127 -11.38 -2.06 -5.61
CA PHE A 127 -9.95 -2.31 -5.78
C PHE A 127 -9.08 -1.81 -4.62
N ALA A 128 -9.57 -0.88 -3.80
CA ALA A 128 -8.83 -0.41 -2.64
C ALA A 128 -9.55 -0.77 -1.33
N THR A 129 -8.75 -1.14 -0.34
CA THR A 129 -9.21 -1.62 0.96
C THR A 129 -8.52 -0.85 2.07
N SER A 130 -9.25 -0.56 3.15
CA SER A 130 -8.72 -0.05 4.41
C SER A 130 -8.87 -1.06 5.54
N VAL A 131 -7.98 -0.95 6.51
CA VAL A 131 -8.10 -1.60 7.81
C VAL A 131 -8.09 -0.51 8.87
N GLU A 132 -9.08 -0.48 9.71
CA GLU A 132 -9.26 0.47 10.79
C GLU A 132 -8.98 -0.18 12.14
N VAL A 133 -8.33 0.57 13.02
CA VAL A 133 -8.14 0.20 14.43
C VAL A 133 -8.83 1.24 15.30
N TRP A 134 -9.73 0.76 16.13
CA TRP A 134 -10.60 1.56 16.97
C TRP A 134 -10.29 1.35 18.44
N GLU A 135 -10.26 2.44 19.20
CA GLU A 135 -10.35 2.41 20.66
C GLU A 135 -11.69 3.02 21.02
N GLU A 136 -12.60 2.18 21.53
CA GLU A 136 -14.04 2.51 21.65
C GLU A 136 -14.62 2.93 20.27
N SER A 137 -15.00 4.19 20.12
CA SER A 137 -15.51 4.78 18.86
C SER A 137 -14.50 5.67 18.14
N CYS A 138 -13.26 5.76 18.65
CA CYS A 138 -12.22 6.62 18.07
C CYS A 138 -11.33 5.83 17.12
N LEU A 139 -11.12 6.32 15.91
CA LEU A 139 -10.16 5.76 14.96
C LEU A 139 -8.74 6.12 15.42
N VAL A 140 -7.98 5.14 15.92
CA VAL A 140 -6.65 5.35 16.52
C VAL A 140 -5.49 4.82 15.67
N GLY A 141 -5.79 4.10 14.61
CA GLY A 141 -4.81 3.63 13.65
C GLY A 141 -5.46 3.01 12.44
N GLY A 142 -4.68 2.79 11.41
CA GLY A 142 -5.18 2.16 10.21
C GLY A 142 -4.15 2.14 9.08
N LEU A 143 -4.53 1.49 8.01
CA LEU A 143 -3.79 1.47 6.75
C LEU A 143 -4.78 1.38 5.59
N TYR A 144 -4.31 1.73 4.39
CA TYR A 144 -5.02 1.46 3.16
C TYR A 144 -4.06 1.03 2.05
N GLY A 145 -4.61 0.38 1.05
CA GLY A 145 -3.88 -0.06 -0.13
C GLY A 145 -4.79 -0.58 -1.21
N VAL A 146 -4.18 -1.04 -2.29
CA VAL A 146 -4.85 -1.61 -3.47
C VAL A 146 -4.75 -3.13 -3.41
N THR A 147 -5.84 -3.83 -3.70
CA THR A 147 -5.86 -5.29 -3.83
C THR A 147 -6.01 -5.65 -5.30
N LEU A 148 -5.07 -6.40 -5.83
CA LEU A 148 -5.12 -6.92 -7.19
C LEU A 148 -4.66 -8.38 -7.19
N GLY A 149 -5.55 -9.29 -7.57
CA GLY A 149 -5.26 -10.71 -7.48
C GLY A 149 -4.89 -11.16 -6.06
N LYS A 150 -3.79 -11.87 -5.92
CA LYS A 150 -3.27 -12.36 -4.64
C LYS A 150 -2.30 -11.38 -3.96
N CYS A 151 -2.21 -10.13 -4.45
CA CYS A 151 -1.33 -9.09 -3.91
C CYS A 151 -2.10 -7.94 -3.29
N PHE A 152 -1.61 -7.45 -2.14
CA PHE A 152 -2.03 -6.21 -1.51
C PHE A 152 -0.88 -5.20 -1.61
N PHE A 153 -1.13 -4.06 -2.23
CA PHE A 153 -0.17 -2.96 -2.37
C PHE A 153 -0.45 -1.93 -1.29
N GLY A 154 0.37 -1.95 -0.22
CA GLY A 154 0.21 -1.04 0.91
C GLY A 154 0.64 0.38 0.54
N GLU A 155 -0.27 1.34 0.66
CA GLU A 155 -0.02 2.72 0.26
C GLU A 155 0.42 3.59 1.43
N SER A 156 -0.30 3.51 2.53
CA SER A 156 0.03 4.28 3.72
C SER A 156 -0.60 3.67 4.97
N MET A 157 -0.01 4.00 6.11
CA MET A 157 -0.53 3.63 7.42
C MET A 157 -0.29 4.75 8.43
N PHE A 158 -1.08 4.76 9.49
CA PHE A 158 -0.92 5.71 10.59
C PHE A 158 -1.18 5.06 11.95
N SER A 159 -0.68 5.71 13.00
CA SER A 159 -0.81 5.28 14.39
C SER A 159 -0.93 6.52 15.27
N LEU A 160 -2.09 6.73 15.89
CA LEU A 160 -2.29 7.77 16.89
C LEU A 160 -1.96 7.29 18.30
N VAL A 161 -1.96 5.97 18.50
CA VAL A 161 -1.54 5.30 19.73
C VAL A 161 -0.49 4.22 19.43
N PRO A 162 0.38 3.87 20.38
CA PRO A 162 1.45 2.91 20.14
C PRO A 162 0.95 1.57 19.58
N ASN A 163 1.56 1.10 18.50
CA ASN A 163 1.30 -0.18 17.83
C ASN A 163 -0.01 -0.30 17.05
N ALA A 164 -0.85 0.72 16.93
CA ALA A 164 -2.11 0.62 16.20
C ALA A 164 -1.90 0.26 14.71
N SER A 165 -0.92 0.87 14.01
CA SER A 165 -0.60 0.49 12.63
C SER A 165 -0.05 -0.94 12.48
N LYS A 166 0.67 -1.44 13.51
CA LYS A 166 1.14 -2.83 13.52
C LYS A 166 -0.03 -3.79 13.66
N LEU A 167 -1.00 -3.42 14.49
CA LEU A 167 -2.22 -4.19 14.66
C LEU A 167 -3.00 -4.25 13.35
N ALA A 168 -3.18 -3.11 12.68
CA ALA A 168 -3.81 -3.06 11.35
C ALA A 168 -3.11 -3.99 10.34
N LEU A 169 -1.77 -3.97 10.28
CA LEU A 169 -1.00 -4.83 9.37
C LEU A 169 -1.13 -6.33 9.72
N ILE A 170 -1.17 -6.68 11.01
CA ILE A 170 -1.36 -8.07 11.44
C ILE A 170 -2.74 -8.59 11.00
N TYR A 171 -3.80 -7.84 11.26
CA TYR A 171 -5.15 -8.22 10.87
C TYR A 171 -5.32 -8.25 9.34
N LEU A 172 -4.73 -7.29 8.63
CA LEU A 172 -4.67 -7.35 7.17
C LEU A 172 -4.05 -8.67 6.71
N ALA A 173 -2.87 -9.01 7.22
CA ALA A 173 -2.14 -10.20 6.79
C ALA A 173 -2.93 -11.48 7.07
N GLN A 174 -3.52 -11.62 8.26
CA GLN A 174 -4.33 -12.78 8.63
C GLN A 174 -5.54 -12.93 7.72
N THR A 175 -6.35 -11.87 7.59
CA THR A 175 -7.54 -11.89 6.73
C THR A 175 -7.18 -12.11 5.27
N PHE A 176 -6.11 -11.45 4.80
CA PHE A 176 -5.68 -11.57 3.40
C PHE A 176 -5.16 -12.97 3.09
N GLN A 177 -4.45 -13.61 4.02
CA GLN A 177 -4.03 -15.01 3.90
C GLN A 177 -5.23 -15.97 3.84
N GLU A 178 -6.23 -15.77 4.70
CA GLU A 178 -7.47 -16.58 4.70
C GLU A 178 -8.23 -16.46 3.38
N LEU A 179 -8.13 -15.31 2.70
CA LEU A 179 -8.71 -15.06 1.38
C LEU A 179 -7.80 -15.51 0.22
N GLY A 180 -6.69 -16.21 0.50
CA GLY A 180 -5.76 -16.71 -0.52
C GLY A 180 -4.71 -15.70 -0.97
N GLY A 181 -4.57 -14.56 -0.31
CA GLY A 181 -3.54 -13.57 -0.59
C GLY A 181 -2.14 -14.09 -0.22
N THR A 182 -1.15 -13.77 -1.05
CA THR A 182 0.20 -14.32 -0.95
C THR A 182 1.28 -13.26 -0.70
N LEU A 183 1.04 -12.00 -1.07
CA LEU A 183 2.03 -10.94 -0.99
C LEU A 183 1.44 -9.62 -0.50
N ILE A 184 2.14 -8.95 0.41
CA ILE A 184 1.92 -7.54 0.78
C ILE A 184 3.11 -6.74 0.28
N ASP A 185 2.89 -5.96 -0.78
CA ASP A 185 3.89 -5.04 -1.33
C ASP A 185 4.00 -3.80 -0.44
N CYS A 186 5.20 -3.54 0.05
CA CYS A 186 5.52 -2.41 0.92
C CYS A 186 6.40 -1.36 0.21
N GLN A 187 6.72 -1.55 -1.06
CA GLN A 187 7.56 -0.76 -1.94
C GLN A 187 9.00 -0.59 -1.41
N PHE A 188 9.19 0.05 -0.25
CA PHE A 188 10.49 0.34 0.35
C PHE A 188 10.58 -0.18 1.78
N GLU A 189 11.83 -0.46 2.20
CA GLU A 189 12.12 -0.83 3.59
C GLU A 189 11.86 0.34 4.54
N THR A 190 11.18 0.04 5.63
CA THR A 190 11.15 0.89 6.82
C THR A 190 11.51 0.04 8.05
N PRO A 191 12.08 0.62 9.12
CA PRO A 191 12.36 -0.13 10.36
C PRO A 191 11.12 -0.84 10.91
N HIS A 192 9.95 -0.22 10.74
CA HIS A 192 8.66 -0.78 11.13
C HIS A 192 8.34 -2.06 10.35
N LEU A 193 8.33 -2.00 9.02
CA LEU A 193 8.00 -3.13 8.15
C LEU A 193 9.02 -4.26 8.26
N LYS A 194 10.31 -3.92 8.40
CA LYS A 194 11.36 -4.90 8.67
C LYS A 194 11.14 -5.64 9.99
N SER A 195 10.72 -4.94 11.04
CA SER A 195 10.39 -5.54 12.34
C SER A 195 9.18 -6.48 12.29
N MET A 196 8.40 -6.40 11.23
CA MET A 196 7.24 -7.24 10.96
C MET A 196 7.56 -8.45 10.05
N GLY A 197 8.83 -8.65 9.69
CA GLY A 197 9.28 -9.78 8.87
C GLY A 197 9.49 -9.45 7.39
N GLY A 198 9.41 -8.17 7.01
CA GLY A 198 9.62 -7.73 5.63
C GLY A 198 11.04 -7.99 5.14
N ARG A 199 11.16 -8.29 3.85
CA ARG A 199 12.41 -8.52 3.16
C ARG A 199 12.37 -8.05 1.70
N TYR A 200 13.55 -7.89 1.10
CA TYR A 200 13.69 -7.62 -0.32
C TYR A 200 13.57 -8.91 -1.13
N ILE A 201 12.90 -8.82 -2.27
CA ILE A 201 12.91 -9.81 -3.34
C ILE A 201 13.23 -9.11 -4.67
N ASP A 202 13.76 -9.85 -5.65
CA ASP A 202 14.04 -9.32 -6.97
C ASP A 202 12.76 -9.17 -7.80
N TYR A 203 12.78 -8.28 -8.81
CA TYR A 203 11.62 -7.93 -9.62
C TYR A 203 10.97 -9.14 -10.29
N GLU A 204 11.76 -10.07 -10.83
CA GLU A 204 11.24 -11.28 -11.49
C GLU A 204 10.51 -12.20 -10.52
N GLU A 205 11.01 -12.32 -9.28
CA GLU A 205 10.34 -13.06 -8.22
C GLU A 205 9.05 -12.35 -7.81
N TYR A 206 9.11 -11.04 -7.59
CA TYR A 206 7.97 -10.21 -7.25
C TYR A 206 6.84 -10.30 -8.29
N MET A 207 7.18 -10.22 -9.60
CA MET A 207 6.18 -10.26 -10.67
C MET A 207 5.49 -11.62 -10.80
N ARG A 208 6.07 -12.72 -10.32
CA ARG A 208 5.39 -14.03 -10.26
C ARG A 208 4.18 -13.97 -9.32
N TYR A 209 4.31 -13.28 -8.17
CA TYR A 209 3.19 -13.06 -7.24
C TYR A 209 2.15 -12.11 -7.82
N VAL A 210 2.59 -11.00 -8.43
CA VAL A 210 1.67 -9.98 -8.98
C VAL A 210 0.83 -10.54 -10.13
N GLN A 211 1.39 -11.41 -10.95
CA GLN A 211 0.72 -12.02 -12.10
C GLN A 211 -0.02 -13.32 -11.77
N GLU A 212 0.07 -13.79 -10.52
CA GLU A 212 -0.63 -15.00 -10.10
C GLU A 212 -2.15 -14.75 -10.07
N PRO A 213 -2.94 -15.45 -10.90
CA PRO A 213 -4.39 -15.24 -10.93
C PRO A 213 -5.02 -15.72 -9.62
N LEU A 214 -6.11 -15.08 -9.20
CA LEU A 214 -7.00 -15.70 -8.22
C LEU A 214 -7.51 -17.01 -8.79
N GLU A 215 -7.33 -18.10 -8.06
CA GLU A 215 -7.96 -19.36 -8.43
C GLU A 215 -9.47 -19.13 -8.39
N SER A 216 -10.13 -19.43 -9.52
CA SER A 216 -11.60 -19.41 -9.56
C SER A 216 -12.13 -20.43 -8.57
N LEU A 217 -12.82 -19.94 -7.53
CA LEU A 217 -13.59 -20.74 -6.60
C LEU A 217 -14.69 -21.52 -7.32
#